data_b4335a76dc43f4c2edbc1174d1e22109
#
_entry.id   b4335a76dc43f4c2edbc1174d1e22109
#
_cell.length_a   1.000
_cell.length_b   1.000
_cell.length_c   1.000
_cell.angle_alpha   90.00
_cell.angle_beta   90.00
_cell.angle_gamma   90.00
#
_symmetry.space_group_name_H-M   'P 1'
#
loop_
_entity.id
_entity.type
_entity.pdbx_description
1 polymer ?
#
loop_
_entity_poly.entity_id
_entity_poly.type
_entity_poly.pdbx_seq_one_letter_code
_entity_poly.pdbx_strand_id
1 'polypeptide(L)'
;MRTPTAQWTATAAGCCLVQAEGRGPRITAAAFGRVQDYAIKDINNMGAAMAPAAAATLLRYFEDTHTDPQDYDCIYTGDLGQVGSGLLHELLAAEGLLVKNHLDCGCLLYDPARQKVKSGASGSGCCAAVLCTRILPRLARGGQERVLFVATGALMS
;
A
#
# COMPACT_ATOMS: atom_id res chain seq x y z
N MET A 1 -7.31 26.13 2.64
CA MET A 1 -8.13 24.89 2.73
C MET A 1 -7.36 23.79 2.00
N ARG A 2 -7.19 22.59 2.57
CA ARG A 2 -6.48 21.49 1.86
C ARG A 2 -7.39 20.85 0.82
N THR A 3 -6.83 20.44 -0.31
CA THR A 3 -7.57 19.77 -1.38
C THR A 3 -8.12 18.42 -0.92
N PRO A 4 -9.18 17.88 -1.55
CA PRO A 4 -9.69 16.54 -1.24
C PRO A 4 -8.65 15.43 -1.43
N THR A 5 -7.70 15.62 -2.33
CA THR A 5 -6.62 14.67 -2.65
C THR A 5 -5.49 14.66 -1.62
N ALA A 6 -5.41 15.72 -0.79
CA ALA A 6 -4.31 15.88 0.17
C ALA A 6 -4.32 14.79 1.24
N GLN A 7 -3.13 14.30 1.55
CA GLN A 7 -2.88 13.34 2.62
C GLN A 7 -2.18 14.04 3.80
N TRP A 8 -2.31 13.45 4.99
CA TRP A 8 -1.63 13.93 6.19
C TRP A 8 -0.40 13.09 6.46
N THR A 9 0.75 13.71 6.55
CA THR A 9 1.99 13.03 6.94
C THR A 9 1.82 12.41 8.32
N ALA A 10 2.07 11.11 8.43
CA ALA A 10 2.01 10.40 9.69
C ALA A 10 3.26 10.68 10.52
N THR A 11 3.07 11.13 11.76
CA THR A 11 4.14 11.17 12.76
C THR A 11 4.20 9.81 13.44
N ALA A 12 4.90 8.87 12.80
CA ALA A 12 4.95 7.49 13.23
C ALA A 12 6.25 6.83 12.77
N ALA A 13 6.59 5.71 13.40
CA ALA A 13 7.70 4.85 13.03
C ALA A 13 7.32 3.38 13.24
N GLY A 14 8.00 2.49 12.56
CA GLY A 14 7.91 1.05 12.77
C GLY A 14 9.29 0.42 12.57
N CYS A 15 9.57 -0.62 13.35
CA CYS A 15 10.81 -1.38 13.27
C CYS A 15 10.49 -2.88 13.33
N CYS A 16 11.08 -3.64 12.42
CA CYS A 16 10.97 -5.08 12.38
C CYS A 16 12.36 -5.71 12.46
N LEU A 17 12.50 -6.71 13.30
CA LEU A 17 13.69 -7.57 13.28
C LEU A 17 13.47 -8.65 12.23
N VAL A 18 14.33 -8.69 11.22
CA VAL A 18 14.36 -9.75 10.21
C VAL A 18 15.52 -10.71 10.54
N GLN A 19 15.24 -12.00 10.57
CA GLN A 19 16.23 -13.03 10.87
C GLN A 19 16.01 -14.26 9.97
N ALA A 20 17.07 -15.03 9.73
CA ALA A 20 17.01 -16.19 8.84
C ALA A 20 16.14 -17.32 9.41
N GLU A 21 16.11 -17.46 10.73
CA GLU A 21 15.38 -18.50 11.44
C GLU A 21 14.52 -17.89 12.54
N GLY A 22 13.39 -18.50 12.85
CA GLY A 22 12.52 -18.03 13.92
C GLY A 22 11.08 -18.50 13.76
N ARG A 23 10.25 -18.10 14.73
CA ARG A 23 8.79 -18.30 14.68
C ARG A 23 8.11 -17.01 14.29
N GLY A 24 7.09 -17.07 13.42
CA GLY A 24 6.29 -15.92 13.03
C GLY A 24 6.10 -15.82 11.52
N PRO A 25 5.58 -14.68 11.04
CA PRO A 25 5.38 -14.43 9.62
C PRO A 25 6.70 -14.54 8.85
N ARG A 26 6.64 -15.13 7.65
CA ARG A 26 7.82 -15.33 6.79
C ARG A 26 7.68 -14.53 5.50
N ILE A 27 8.78 -13.96 5.03
CA ILE A 27 8.89 -13.40 3.69
C ILE A 27 9.16 -14.57 2.73
N THR A 28 8.21 -14.87 1.86
CA THR A 28 8.30 -16.00 0.93
C THR A 28 8.65 -15.59 -0.49
N ALA A 29 8.39 -14.34 -0.86
CA ALA A 29 8.73 -13.75 -2.14
C ALA A 29 8.96 -12.25 -1.98
N ALA A 30 9.76 -11.67 -2.87
CA ALA A 30 9.97 -10.24 -2.97
C ALA A 30 10.21 -9.83 -4.42
N ALA A 31 9.74 -8.66 -4.81
CA ALA A 31 9.99 -8.06 -6.11
C ALA A 31 10.31 -6.58 -5.97
N PHE A 32 11.09 -6.05 -6.88
CA PHE A 32 11.37 -4.62 -6.98
C PHE A 32 10.47 -3.99 -8.05
N GLY A 33 9.74 -2.96 -7.66
CA GLY A 33 9.00 -2.11 -8.59
C GLY A 33 9.94 -1.25 -9.44
N ARG A 34 9.36 -0.62 -10.46
CA ARG A 34 10.06 0.36 -11.30
C ARG A 34 9.46 1.74 -11.09
N VAL A 35 10.29 2.76 -11.18
CA VAL A 35 9.83 4.14 -11.21
C VAL A 35 8.92 4.34 -12.43
N GLN A 36 7.78 4.96 -12.19
CA GLN A 36 6.83 5.35 -13.22
C GLN A 36 6.63 6.86 -13.15
N ASP A 37 6.80 7.55 -14.27
CA ASP A 37 6.58 8.98 -14.36
C ASP A 37 5.39 9.27 -15.27
N TYR A 38 4.30 9.69 -14.67
CA TYR A 38 3.07 10.12 -15.36
C TYR A 38 2.93 11.64 -15.41
N ALA A 39 4.02 12.37 -15.19
CA ALA A 39 4.09 13.83 -15.19
C ALA A 39 3.07 14.49 -14.23
N ILE A 40 2.79 13.85 -13.10
CA ILE A 40 1.90 14.40 -12.07
C ILE A 40 2.66 15.52 -11.33
N LYS A 41 2.20 16.77 -11.48
CA LYS A 41 2.83 17.96 -10.90
C LYS A 41 2.12 18.48 -9.65
N ASP A 42 0.93 17.98 -9.34
CA ASP A 42 0.19 18.40 -8.15
C ASP A 42 0.74 17.71 -6.90
N ILE A 43 1.55 18.42 -6.13
CA ILE A 43 2.14 17.95 -4.87
C ILE A 43 1.08 17.57 -3.81
N ASN A 44 -0.16 18.00 -3.97
CA ASN A 44 -1.26 17.60 -3.08
C ASN A 44 -1.96 16.31 -3.54
N ASN A 45 -1.51 15.70 -4.62
CA ASN A 45 -2.08 14.47 -5.14
C ASN A 45 -1.02 13.37 -5.31
N MET A 46 -0.36 13.03 -4.21
CA MET A 46 0.67 11.99 -4.20
C MET A 46 0.11 10.61 -4.58
N GLY A 47 -1.15 10.34 -4.25
CA GLY A 47 -1.82 9.09 -4.63
C GLY A 47 -1.84 8.88 -6.15
N ALA A 48 -2.11 9.94 -6.93
CA ALA A 48 -2.06 9.86 -8.40
C ALA A 48 -0.64 9.60 -8.93
N ALA A 49 0.39 10.11 -8.26
CA ALA A 49 1.77 9.87 -8.65
C ALA A 49 2.22 8.42 -8.35
N MET A 50 1.72 7.83 -7.25
CA MET A 50 2.13 6.50 -6.80
C MET A 50 1.32 5.35 -7.42
N ALA A 51 0.04 5.56 -7.70
CA ALA A 51 -0.86 4.50 -8.16
C ALA A 51 -0.36 3.78 -9.44
N PRO A 52 0.18 4.45 -10.47
CA PRO A 52 0.70 3.78 -11.66
C PRO A 52 1.87 2.84 -11.36
N ALA A 53 2.78 3.25 -10.49
CA ALA A 53 3.93 2.41 -10.10
C ALA A 53 3.47 1.19 -9.30
N ALA A 54 2.47 1.35 -8.41
CA ALA A 54 1.88 0.25 -7.66
C ALA A 54 1.15 -0.72 -8.60
N ALA A 55 0.36 -0.23 -9.56
CA ALA A 55 -0.32 -1.05 -10.55
C ALA A 55 0.66 -1.87 -11.39
N ALA A 56 1.66 -1.22 -11.99
CA ALA A 56 2.68 -1.89 -12.80
C ALA A 56 3.46 -2.95 -12.00
N THR A 57 3.73 -2.68 -10.71
CA THR A 57 4.42 -3.62 -9.83
C THR A 57 3.56 -4.84 -9.53
N LEU A 58 2.27 -4.65 -9.23
CA LEU A 58 1.34 -5.74 -8.96
C LEU A 58 1.11 -6.62 -10.17
N LEU A 59 0.85 -6.02 -11.35
CA LEU A 59 0.66 -6.77 -12.60
C LEU A 59 1.86 -7.67 -12.88
N ARG A 60 3.05 -7.08 -12.82
CA ARG A 60 4.28 -7.84 -13.05
C ARG A 60 4.52 -8.91 -11.99
N TYR A 61 4.26 -8.60 -10.72
CA TYR A 61 4.42 -9.56 -9.62
C TYR A 61 3.54 -10.79 -9.83
N PHE A 62 2.27 -10.61 -10.18
CA PHE A 62 1.36 -11.73 -10.43
C PHE A 62 1.78 -12.55 -11.66
N GLU A 63 2.24 -11.89 -12.72
CA GLU A 63 2.79 -12.55 -13.89
C GLU A 63 4.03 -13.38 -13.54
N ASP A 64 5.01 -12.79 -12.88
CA ASP A 64 6.31 -13.43 -12.55
C ASP A 64 6.13 -14.57 -11.53
N THR A 65 5.16 -14.49 -10.62
CA THR A 65 4.91 -15.52 -9.59
C THR A 65 3.84 -16.53 -9.95
N HIS A 66 3.14 -16.34 -11.09
CA HIS A 66 1.99 -17.15 -11.51
C HIS A 66 0.92 -17.26 -10.41
N THR A 67 0.64 -16.13 -9.75
CA THR A 67 -0.38 -16.01 -8.70
C THR A 67 -1.46 -15.01 -9.07
N ASP A 68 -2.61 -15.10 -8.39
CA ASP A 68 -3.74 -14.20 -8.54
C ASP A 68 -4.02 -13.41 -7.25
N PRO A 69 -4.74 -12.28 -7.31
CA PRO A 69 -5.14 -11.55 -6.10
C PRO A 69 -5.86 -12.41 -5.06
N GLN A 70 -6.61 -13.44 -5.52
CA GLN A 70 -7.37 -14.34 -4.65
C GLN A 70 -6.50 -15.33 -3.87
N ASP A 71 -5.24 -15.50 -4.25
CA ASP A 71 -4.26 -16.31 -3.52
C ASP A 71 -3.79 -15.66 -2.22
N TYR A 72 -4.23 -14.43 -1.97
CA TYR A 72 -3.88 -13.63 -0.81
C TYR A 72 -5.12 -13.26 0.00
N ASP A 73 -5.02 -13.34 1.32
CA ASP A 73 -6.08 -12.86 2.22
C ASP A 73 -6.28 -11.36 2.11
N CYS A 74 -5.18 -10.64 1.85
CA CYS A 74 -5.20 -9.21 1.66
C CYS A 74 -3.95 -8.71 0.91
N ILE A 75 -4.17 -7.72 0.06
CA ILE A 75 -3.12 -6.94 -0.60
C ILE A 75 -3.07 -5.58 0.08
N TYR A 76 -1.95 -5.25 0.71
CA TYR A 76 -1.76 -3.98 1.38
C TYR A 76 -0.86 -3.07 0.56
N THR A 77 -1.29 -1.82 0.34
CA THR A 77 -0.43 -0.77 -0.21
C THR A 77 0.04 0.19 0.89
N GLY A 78 1.12 0.91 0.62
CA GLY A 78 1.80 1.76 1.60
C GLY A 78 0.97 2.95 2.04
N ASP A 79 0.82 3.93 1.18
CA ASP A 79 0.16 5.20 1.51
C ASP A 79 -0.44 5.89 0.28
N LEU A 80 -1.13 5.12 -0.56
CA LEU A 80 -1.86 5.66 -1.72
C LEU A 80 -2.99 6.62 -1.31
N GLY A 81 -3.57 6.39 -0.14
CA GLY A 81 -4.75 7.07 0.33
C GLY A 81 -6.00 6.69 -0.49
N GLN A 82 -7.13 7.33 -0.19
CA GLN A 82 -8.40 7.01 -0.87
C GLN A 82 -8.34 7.26 -2.38
N VAL A 83 -7.78 8.40 -2.79
CA VAL A 83 -7.69 8.77 -4.21
C VAL A 83 -6.76 7.81 -4.96
N GLY A 84 -5.55 7.58 -4.44
CA GLY A 84 -4.59 6.66 -5.08
C GLY A 84 -5.07 5.22 -5.10
N SER A 85 -5.78 4.77 -4.07
CA SER A 85 -6.42 3.44 -4.05
C SER A 85 -7.49 3.29 -5.13
N GLY A 86 -8.34 4.31 -5.32
CA GLY A 86 -9.32 4.33 -6.40
C GLY A 86 -8.65 4.22 -7.77
N LEU A 87 -7.64 5.05 -8.02
CA LEU A 87 -6.86 5.02 -9.27
C LEU A 87 -6.15 3.68 -9.48
N LEU A 88 -5.60 3.07 -8.43
CA LEU A 88 -5.00 1.74 -8.50
C LEU A 88 -6.02 0.71 -9.02
N HIS A 89 -7.23 0.71 -8.45
CA HIS A 89 -8.28 -0.22 -8.88
C HIS A 89 -8.69 0.01 -10.33
N GLU A 90 -8.81 1.25 -10.77
CA GLU A 90 -9.13 1.59 -12.17
C GLU A 90 -8.04 1.12 -13.13
N LEU A 91 -6.76 1.36 -12.80
CA LEU A 91 -5.62 0.94 -13.59
C LEU A 91 -5.52 -0.59 -13.71
N LEU A 92 -5.70 -1.31 -12.60
CA LEU A 92 -5.68 -2.77 -12.60
C LEU A 92 -6.87 -3.34 -13.38
N ALA A 93 -8.07 -2.76 -13.23
CA ALA A 93 -9.26 -3.18 -13.96
C ALA A 93 -9.13 -2.96 -15.48
N ALA A 94 -8.45 -1.90 -15.92
CA ALA A 94 -8.16 -1.65 -17.32
C ALA A 94 -7.30 -2.75 -17.95
N GLU A 95 -6.43 -3.38 -17.15
CA GLU A 95 -5.61 -4.54 -17.56
C GLU A 95 -6.30 -5.89 -17.27
N GLY A 96 -7.58 -5.88 -16.93
CA GLY A 96 -8.39 -7.07 -16.68
C GLY A 96 -8.19 -7.71 -15.30
N LEU A 97 -7.46 -7.07 -14.39
CA LEU A 97 -7.19 -7.60 -13.05
C LEU A 97 -8.12 -6.95 -12.02
N LEU A 98 -9.02 -7.75 -11.46
CA LEU A 98 -9.95 -7.31 -10.40
C LEU A 98 -9.40 -7.67 -9.02
N VAL A 99 -9.10 -6.66 -8.21
CA VAL A 99 -8.64 -6.82 -6.83
C VAL A 99 -9.74 -6.40 -5.86
N LYS A 100 -10.29 -7.35 -5.09
CA LYS A 100 -11.37 -7.13 -4.13
C LYS A 100 -10.90 -7.07 -2.68
N ASN A 101 -9.73 -7.63 -2.41
CA ASN A 101 -9.12 -7.80 -1.08
C ASN A 101 -7.97 -6.80 -0.83
N HIS A 102 -8.12 -5.57 -1.32
CA HIS A 102 -7.13 -4.51 -1.16
C HIS A 102 -7.45 -3.61 0.03
N LEU A 103 -6.42 -3.25 0.78
CA LEU A 103 -6.44 -2.24 1.83
C LEU A 103 -5.19 -1.35 1.71
N ASP A 104 -5.35 -0.06 1.96
CA ASP A 104 -4.24 0.89 1.94
C ASP A 104 -3.89 1.37 3.34
N CYS A 105 -2.60 1.35 3.69
CA CYS A 105 -2.14 1.75 5.02
C CYS A 105 -2.44 3.22 5.32
N GLY A 106 -2.42 4.09 4.31
CA GLY A 106 -2.81 5.48 4.46
C GLY A 106 -4.29 5.65 4.81
N CYS A 107 -5.14 4.75 4.30
CA CYS A 107 -6.56 4.71 4.66
C CYS A 107 -6.82 4.07 6.03
N LEU A 108 -5.91 3.19 6.49
CA LEU A 108 -6.07 2.45 7.73
C LEU A 108 -5.56 3.19 8.98
N LEU A 109 -4.64 4.14 8.82
CA LEU A 109 -3.94 4.77 9.94
C LEU A 109 -4.84 5.75 10.70
N TYR A 110 -5.66 6.50 9.99
CA TYR A 110 -6.55 7.49 10.55
C TYR A 110 -8.02 7.10 10.42
N ASP A 111 -8.85 7.55 11.34
CA ASP A 111 -10.29 7.42 11.27
C ASP A 111 -10.90 8.67 10.58
N PRO A 112 -11.36 8.58 9.34
CA PRO A 112 -11.89 9.72 8.60
C PRO A 112 -13.21 10.27 9.19
N ALA A 113 -13.93 9.47 9.98
CA ALA A 113 -15.15 9.91 10.64
C ALA A 113 -14.85 10.84 11.84
N ARG A 114 -13.70 10.63 12.50
CA ARG A 114 -13.28 11.40 13.68
C ARG A 114 -12.22 12.44 13.37
N GLN A 115 -11.42 12.21 12.34
CA GLN A 115 -10.27 13.02 11.99
C GLN A 115 -10.46 13.62 10.59
N LYS A 116 -10.21 14.91 10.44
CA LYS A 116 -10.39 15.63 9.16
C LYS A 116 -9.23 15.33 8.18
N VAL A 117 -8.97 14.05 7.95
CA VAL A 117 -7.93 13.56 7.05
C VAL A 117 -8.49 13.33 5.65
N LYS A 118 -8.31 14.16 4.72
CA LYS A 118 -8.91 14.10 3.38
C LYS A 118 -8.73 12.74 2.70
N SER A 119 -7.61 12.53 2.01
CA SER A 119 -7.33 11.26 1.31
C SER A 119 -6.66 10.20 2.21
N GLY A 120 -6.38 10.52 3.47
CA GLY A 120 -5.77 9.60 4.42
C GLY A 120 -4.39 10.04 4.90
N ALA A 121 -3.59 9.09 5.37
CA ALA A 121 -2.22 9.32 5.81
C ALA A 121 -1.22 9.17 4.66
N SER A 122 -0.04 9.74 4.83
CA SER A 122 1.14 9.52 3.97
C SER A 122 2.44 9.56 4.77
N GLY A 123 3.53 9.28 4.08
CA GLY A 123 4.89 9.37 4.62
C GLY A 123 5.46 8.02 5.04
N SER A 124 6.78 7.98 5.15
CA SER A 124 7.55 6.74 5.40
C SER A 124 7.15 6.01 6.68
N GLY A 125 6.70 6.73 7.71
CA GLY A 125 6.20 6.13 8.94
C GLY A 125 4.81 5.51 8.84
N CYS A 126 4.01 5.87 7.84
CA CYS A 126 2.62 5.43 7.71
C CYS A 126 2.52 3.91 7.56
N CYS A 127 3.09 3.38 6.50
CA CYS A 127 3.02 1.94 6.22
C CYS A 127 3.79 1.12 7.26
N ALA A 128 4.92 1.62 7.78
CA ALA A 128 5.68 0.96 8.83
C ALA A 128 4.85 0.80 10.13
N ALA A 129 4.14 1.84 10.54
CA ALA A 129 3.27 1.79 11.71
C ALA A 129 2.14 0.76 11.52
N VAL A 130 1.44 0.79 10.38
CA VAL A 130 0.35 -0.15 10.11
C VAL A 130 0.88 -1.58 9.99
N LEU A 131 2.01 -1.80 9.33
CA LEU A 131 2.65 -3.11 9.23
C LEU A 131 2.93 -3.68 10.62
N CYS A 132 3.60 -2.91 11.49
CA CYS A 132 4.02 -3.37 12.81
C CYS A 132 2.85 -3.53 13.80
N THR A 133 1.81 -2.69 13.71
CA THR A 133 0.72 -2.68 14.71
C THR A 133 -0.51 -3.48 14.32
N ARG A 134 -0.74 -3.70 13.02
CA ARG A 134 -1.95 -4.38 12.51
C ARG A 134 -1.65 -5.62 11.69
N ILE A 135 -0.77 -5.52 10.68
CA ILE A 135 -0.58 -6.60 9.69
C ILE A 135 0.20 -7.75 10.33
N LEU A 136 1.42 -7.50 10.82
CA LEU A 136 2.25 -8.54 11.43
C LEU A 136 1.59 -9.21 12.65
N PRO A 137 0.96 -8.48 13.59
CA PRO A 137 0.23 -9.12 14.67
C PRO A 137 -0.96 -9.97 14.22
N ARG A 138 -1.64 -9.60 13.12
CA ARG A 138 -2.74 -10.37 12.57
C ARG A 138 -2.26 -11.66 11.92
N LEU A 139 -1.17 -11.61 11.16
CA LEU A 139 -0.50 -12.80 10.62
C LEU A 139 -0.01 -13.72 11.77
N ALA A 140 0.65 -13.17 12.78
CA ALA A 140 1.18 -13.95 13.89
C ALA A 140 0.11 -14.68 14.71
N ARG A 141 -1.13 -14.17 14.72
CA ARG A 141 -2.29 -14.79 15.42
C ARG A 141 -3.12 -15.71 14.53
N GLY A 142 -2.73 -15.92 13.27
CA GLY A 142 -3.50 -16.72 12.31
C GLY A 142 -4.78 -16.04 11.82
N GLY A 143 -4.92 -14.73 11.99
CA GLY A 143 -6.05 -13.97 11.45
C GLY A 143 -5.94 -13.69 9.96
N GLN A 144 -4.77 -13.93 9.39
CA GLN A 144 -4.45 -13.99 7.96
C GLN A 144 -3.29 -14.97 7.80
N GLU A 145 -3.21 -15.64 6.66
CA GLU A 145 -2.15 -16.63 6.37
C GLU A 145 -1.18 -16.11 5.32
N ARG A 146 -1.70 -15.43 4.29
CA ARG A 146 -0.92 -14.95 3.16
C ARG A 146 -1.32 -13.53 2.78
N VAL A 147 -0.38 -12.60 2.88
CA VAL A 147 -0.59 -11.21 2.49
C VAL A 147 0.47 -10.77 1.49
N LEU A 148 0.08 -9.87 0.60
CA LEU A 148 1.01 -9.15 -0.27
C LEU A 148 1.12 -7.72 0.24
N PHE A 149 2.35 -7.25 0.48
CA PHE A 149 2.61 -5.89 0.95
C PHE A 149 3.40 -5.11 -0.09
N VAL A 150 2.81 -4.05 -0.60
CA VAL A 150 3.38 -3.20 -1.66
C VAL A 150 3.73 -1.84 -1.07
N ALA A 151 4.99 -1.64 -0.75
CA ALA A 151 5.47 -0.32 -0.34
C ALA A 151 5.35 0.67 -1.50
N THR A 152 4.90 1.87 -1.19
CA THR A 152 4.69 2.95 -2.15
C THR A 152 5.50 4.18 -1.75
N GLY A 153 5.84 5.02 -2.72
CA GLY A 153 6.53 6.26 -2.49
C GLY A 153 6.48 7.15 -3.73
N ALA A 154 6.48 8.46 -3.54
CA ALA A 154 6.56 9.44 -4.60
C ALA A 154 7.72 10.40 -4.37
N LEU A 155 8.47 10.68 -5.42
CA LEU A 155 9.41 11.79 -5.48
C LEU A 155 8.79 12.87 -6.37
N MET A 156 8.43 13.99 -5.76
CA MET A 156 7.85 15.14 -6.46
C MET A 156 8.94 16.20 -6.61
N SER A 157 9.20 16.61 -7.85
CA SER A 157 10.22 17.62 -8.18
C SER A 157 9.58 18.84 -8.85
#